data_00fb27018996195f7f8f81ac0b15d74d
#
_entry.id   00fb27018996195f7f8f81ac0b15d74d
#
_cell.length_a   1.000
_cell.length_b   1.000
_cell.length_c   1.000
_cell.angle_alpha   90.00
_cell.angle_beta   90.00
_cell.angle_gamma   90.00
#
_symmetry.space_group_name_H-M   'P 1'
#
loop_
_entity.id
_entity.type
_entity.pdbx_description
1 polymer ?
#
loop_
_entity_poly.entity_id
_entity_poly.type
_entity_poly.pdbx_seq_one_letter_code
_entity_poly.pdbx_strand_id
1 'polypeptide(L)'
;MKVKYLLMALSALMLFSATTADAKKKKKVDLWPDGTPVSEWFKQATPATLESLGKQYVLTEHGVKQDSTLVQTEAIQAVIDKAARSGEKTVVVVPQGTFLSGALFMRQGVNLWVAEGGKLKGSDDIKDFPICDTRIEGQSCKYFPALLNVDKIDGITISGKGVVDGNGLRYWRAFWLRRSWNPKCTNKDEQRPRLLYVSHSKNVEVSGLTFQHSPFWTTHYYQCENVRALNLRILSPASPVKAPSTDAIDIDVCKNMLVKGCFMAVNDDAIALKGGKGVDADKAPDNGSNENIIIEDCEYGFSHGCLTCGSESVHNKNIILRRIKVEHGQRLLWLKMRPDTPQNYEYITVEDITVFVSNFIFIKPWTQFFDLEGRTEIPLSYGDHITMRNINMTCDKFFEVQKSDQYKLSNFVFENITLNAKGSPLDESQVEGFVVKNVNVSY
;
A
#
# COMPACT_ATOMS: atom_id res chain seq x y z
N MET A 1 -101.27 5.69 -10.80
CA MET A 1 -100.44 6.84 -10.41
C MET A 1 -99.06 6.35 -10.05
N LYS A 2 -98.07 6.80 -10.81
CA LYS A 2 -96.61 6.79 -10.65
C LYS A 2 -95.96 5.46 -10.15
N VAL A 3 -95.50 4.65 -11.12
CA VAL A 3 -94.59 3.56 -10.98
C VAL A 3 -93.14 4.14 -11.09
N LYS A 4 -92.34 3.82 -10.09
CA LYS A 4 -90.86 4.14 -10.14
C LYS A 4 -90.15 2.88 -10.63
N TYR A 5 -89.44 3.06 -11.74
CA TYR A 5 -88.51 2.03 -12.21
C TYR A 5 -87.14 2.15 -11.46
N LEU A 6 -86.73 1.04 -10.90
CA LEU A 6 -85.43 0.85 -10.26
C LEU A 6 -84.44 0.27 -11.29
N LEU A 7 -83.49 1.05 -11.74
CA LEU A 7 -82.43 0.56 -12.57
C LEU A 7 -81.28 0.10 -11.65
N MET A 8 -80.98 -1.19 -11.68
CA MET A 8 -79.79 -1.76 -11.13
C MET A 8 -78.65 -1.58 -12.13
N ALA A 9 -77.63 -0.79 -11.77
CA ALA A 9 -76.31 -0.70 -12.47
C ALA A 9 -75.38 -1.68 -11.79
N LEU A 10 -75.00 -2.75 -12.48
CA LEU A 10 -73.89 -3.63 -12.12
C LEU A 10 -72.57 -2.89 -12.48
N SER A 11 -71.84 -2.43 -11.52
CA SER A 11 -70.45 -1.96 -11.69
C SER A 11 -69.52 -3.12 -11.41
N ALA A 12 -68.92 -3.68 -12.48
CA ALA A 12 -67.83 -4.63 -12.39
C ALA A 12 -66.56 -3.94 -11.90
N LEU A 13 -66.15 -4.17 -10.68
CA LEU A 13 -64.83 -3.80 -10.15
C LEU A 13 -63.78 -4.70 -10.75
N MET A 14 -63.06 -4.25 -11.79
CA MET A 14 -61.77 -4.85 -12.17
C MET A 14 -60.71 -4.51 -11.15
N LEU A 15 -60.34 -5.43 -10.30
CA LEU A 15 -59.13 -5.37 -9.49
C LEU A 15 -57.94 -5.56 -10.42
N PHE A 16 -57.25 -4.45 -10.77
CA PHE A 16 -55.90 -4.49 -11.27
C PHE A 16 -54.96 -4.85 -10.11
N SER A 17 -54.58 -6.11 -10.02
CA SER A 17 -53.42 -6.52 -9.23
C SER A 17 -52.17 -6.00 -9.90
N ALA A 18 -51.66 -4.83 -9.47
CA ALA A 18 -50.33 -4.38 -9.80
C ALA A 18 -49.34 -5.35 -9.15
N THR A 19 -48.87 -6.31 -9.90
CA THR A 19 -47.66 -7.04 -9.54
C THR A 19 -46.50 -6.06 -9.62
N THR A 20 -46.08 -5.53 -8.49
CA THR A 20 -44.77 -4.85 -8.36
C THR A 20 -43.71 -5.93 -8.63
N ALA A 21 -43.27 -5.98 -9.87
CA ALA A 21 -42.05 -6.70 -10.20
C ALA A 21 -40.91 -5.95 -9.48
N ASP A 22 -40.51 -6.47 -8.34
CA ASP A 22 -39.24 -6.13 -7.70
C ASP A 22 -38.14 -6.45 -8.70
N ALA A 23 -37.75 -5.44 -9.50
CA ALA A 23 -36.58 -5.50 -10.32
C ALA A 23 -35.39 -5.55 -9.34
N LYS A 24 -35.00 -6.76 -8.92
CA LYS A 24 -33.75 -7.00 -8.24
C LYS A 24 -32.68 -6.32 -9.08
N LYS A 25 -32.19 -5.11 -8.66
CA LYS A 25 -31.02 -4.48 -9.25
C LYS A 25 -29.95 -5.55 -9.28
N LYS A 26 -29.62 -6.07 -10.46
CA LYS A 26 -28.49 -6.98 -10.63
C LYS A 26 -27.30 -6.29 -9.98
N LYS A 27 -26.74 -6.87 -8.91
CA LYS A 27 -25.54 -6.36 -8.26
C LYS A 27 -24.49 -6.24 -9.35
N LYS A 28 -24.02 -5.01 -9.64
CA LYS A 28 -22.96 -4.78 -10.61
C LYS A 28 -21.74 -5.57 -10.13
N VAL A 29 -21.28 -6.52 -10.92
CA VAL A 29 -20.07 -7.30 -10.63
C VAL A 29 -18.90 -6.33 -10.73
N ASP A 30 -18.07 -6.25 -9.71
CA ASP A 30 -16.81 -5.49 -9.74
C ASP A 30 -15.80 -6.27 -10.60
N LEU A 31 -15.12 -5.58 -11.51
CA LEU A 31 -14.19 -6.20 -12.46
C LEU A 31 -12.80 -5.64 -12.28
N TRP A 32 -11.81 -6.49 -12.45
CA TRP A 32 -10.42 -6.08 -12.63
C TRP A 32 -10.25 -5.29 -13.93
N PRO A 33 -9.19 -4.49 -14.07
CA PRO A 33 -8.93 -3.77 -15.30
C PRO A 33 -8.80 -4.66 -16.55
N ASP A 34 -8.43 -5.94 -16.41
CA ASP A 34 -8.39 -6.92 -17.51
C ASP A 34 -9.76 -7.54 -17.83
N GLY A 35 -10.83 -7.10 -17.15
CA GLY A 35 -12.19 -7.56 -17.35
C GLY A 35 -12.59 -8.81 -16.56
N THR A 36 -11.69 -9.43 -15.83
CA THR A 36 -12.01 -10.59 -14.97
C THR A 36 -12.71 -10.17 -13.69
N PRO A 37 -13.59 -11.03 -13.09
CA PRO A 37 -14.33 -10.67 -11.88
C PRO A 37 -13.43 -10.51 -10.65
N VAL A 38 -13.70 -9.46 -9.85
CA VAL A 38 -13.08 -9.30 -8.52
C VAL A 38 -13.70 -10.31 -7.55
N SER A 39 -12.85 -11.02 -6.84
CA SER A 39 -13.26 -12.02 -5.83
C SER A 39 -14.02 -11.39 -4.68
N GLU A 40 -15.00 -12.11 -4.12
CA GLU A 40 -15.74 -11.72 -2.90
C GLU A 40 -14.80 -11.50 -1.68
N TRP A 41 -13.61 -12.07 -1.68
CA TRP A 41 -12.61 -11.86 -0.63
C TRP A 41 -12.29 -10.37 -0.43
N PHE A 42 -12.28 -9.57 -1.50
CA PHE A 42 -12.00 -8.13 -1.43
C PHE A 42 -13.13 -7.31 -0.77
N LYS A 43 -14.30 -7.89 -0.58
CA LYS A 43 -15.42 -7.24 0.13
C LYS A 43 -15.37 -7.45 1.64
N GLN A 44 -14.52 -8.36 2.12
CA GLN A 44 -14.35 -8.70 3.53
C GLN A 44 -13.33 -7.73 4.16
N ALA A 45 -13.78 -6.56 4.60
CA ALA A 45 -12.94 -5.50 5.12
C ALA A 45 -13.27 -5.12 6.59
N THR A 46 -13.85 -6.04 7.35
CA THR A 46 -14.10 -5.83 8.78
C THR A 46 -12.86 -6.23 9.57
N PRO A 47 -12.21 -5.29 10.30
CA PRO A 47 -11.07 -5.60 11.14
C PRO A 47 -11.39 -6.63 12.23
N ALA A 48 -10.42 -7.45 12.57
CA ALA A 48 -10.53 -8.38 13.68
C ALA A 48 -10.66 -7.62 15.02
N THR A 49 -11.41 -8.21 15.96
CA THR A 49 -11.49 -7.71 17.34
C THR A 49 -10.55 -8.50 18.26
N LEU A 50 -10.15 -7.93 19.39
CA LEU A 50 -9.24 -8.59 20.33
C LEU A 50 -9.76 -9.98 20.74
N GLU A 51 -11.07 -10.08 21.00
CA GLU A 51 -11.74 -11.33 21.44
C GLU A 51 -11.64 -12.43 20.36
N SER A 52 -11.57 -12.05 19.09
CA SER A 52 -11.48 -13.00 17.97
C SER A 52 -10.07 -13.57 17.76
N LEU A 53 -9.04 -12.98 18.42
CA LEU A 53 -7.64 -13.30 18.18
C LEU A 53 -7.11 -14.45 19.06
N GLY A 54 -7.90 -14.95 19.98
CA GLY A 54 -7.56 -16.10 20.83
C GLY A 54 -7.12 -15.71 22.25
N LYS A 55 -6.41 -16.63 22.91
CA LYS A 55 -5.97 -16.44 24.28
C LYS A 55 -4.94 -15.33 24.41
N GLN A 56 -5.17 -14.42 25.36
CA GLN A 56 -4.34 -13.24 25.54
C GLN A 56 -3.10 -13.51 26.37
N TYR A 57 -1.98 -12.94 25.94
CA TYR A 57 -0.69 -12.90 26.65
C TYR A 57 -0.31 -11.44 26.80
N VAL A 58 -0.73 -10.81 27.92
CA VAL A 58 -0.47 -9.38 28.17
C VAL A 58 0.97 -9.20 28.63
N LEU A 59 1.74 -8.34 27.97
CA LEU A 59 3.19 -8.18 28.24
C LEU A 59 3.52 -7.97 29.71
N THR A 60 2.76 -7.11 30.41
CA THR A 60 2.99 -6.79 31.82
C THR A 60 2.72 -7.97 32.77
N GLU A 61 1.81 -8.87 32.42
CA GLU A 61 1.53 -10.09 33.18
C GLU A 61 2.64 -11.14 33.04
N HIS A 62 3.54 -10.93 32.06
CA HIS A 62 4.69 -11.78 31.82
C HIS A 62 6.04 -11.11 32.13
N GLY A 63 6.02 -10.08 32.98
CA GLY A 63 7.22 -9.43 33.51
C GLY A 63 7.85 -8.37 32.63
N VAL A 64 7.28 -8.07 31.46
CA VAL A 64 7.73 -6.96 30.62
C VAL A 64 7.31 -5.63 31.26
N LYS A 65 8.24 -4.72 31.43
CA LYS A 65 8.00 -3.46 32.15
C LYS A 65 7.47 -2.39 31.19
N GLN A 66 6.56 -1.58 31.66
CA GLN A 66 6.16 -0.34 31.00
C GLN A 66 7.28 0.70 31.16
N ASP A 67 8.27 0.67 30.27
CA ASP A 67 9.45 1.53 30.31
C ASP A 67 9.87 1.93 28.89
N SER A 68 9.94 3.24 28.65
CA SER A 68 10.30 3.80 27.34
C SER A 68 11.80 3.91 27.11
N THR A 69 12.64 3.55 28.10
CA THR A 69 14.10 3.68 28.09
C THR A 69 14.83 2.34 28.18
N LEU A 70 14.17 1.32 28.72
CA LEU A 70 14.72 -0.02 28.85
C LEU A 70 14.42 -0.86 27.61
N VAL A 71 15.44 -1.26 26.87
CA VAL A 71 15.30 -2.20 25.74
C VAL A 71 14.98 -3.58 26.30
N GLN A 72 13.82 -4.14 25.92
CA GLN A 72 13.28 -5.40 26.46
C GLN A 72 13.02 -6.44 25.38
N THR A 73 13.82 -6.45 24.31
CA THR A 73 13.63 -7.31 23.14
C THR A 73 13.48 -8.78 23.53
N GLU A 74 14.40 -9.30 24.32
CA GLU A 74 14.39 -10.70 24.76
C GLU A 74 13.16 -11.05 25.60
N ALA A 75 12.76 -10.15 26.51
CA ALA A 75 11.60 -10.36 27.36
C ALA A 75 10.30 -10.38 26.53
N ILE A 76 10.14 -9.45 25.58
CA ILE A 76 8.98 -9.40 24.70
C ILE A 76 8.97 -10.63 23.77
N GLN A 77 10.12 -10.98 23.20
CA GLN A 77 10.23 -12.17 22.35
C GLN A 77 9.90 -13.45 23.12
N ALA A 78 10.30 -13.55 24.38
CA ALA A 78 9.96 -14.69 25.23
C ALA A 78 8.45 -14.85 25.45
N VAL A 79 7.69 -13.75 25.51
CA VAL A 79 6.21 -13.79 25.58
C VAL A 79 5.62 -14.31 24.27
N ILE A 80 6.13 -13.83 23.12
CA ILE A 80 5.71 -14.32 21.79
C ILE A 80 6.00 -15.82 21.66
N ASP A 81 7.19 -16.25 22.04
CA ASP A 81 7.60 -17.66 21.97
C ASP A 81 6.80 -18.53 22.97
N LYS A 82 6.44 -18.01 24.14
CA LYS A 82 5.58 -18.71 25.11
C LYS A 82 4.17 -18.88 24.56
N ALA A 83 3.62 -17.83 23.96
CA ALA A 83 2.30 -17.87 23.32
C ALA A 83 2.27 -18.93 22.20
N ALA A 84 3.30 -18.99 21.36
CA ALA A 84 3.41 -19.98 20.29
C ALA A 84 3.44 -21.43 20.80
N ARG A 85 4.12 -21.69 21.92
CA ARG A 85 4.20 -23.04 22.53
C ARG A 85 2.90 -23.52 23.15
N SER A 86 1.88 -22.68 23.28
CA SER A 86 0.58 -23.10 23.84
C SER A 86 -0.16 -24.09 22.96
N GLY A 87 0.14 -24.12 21.65
CA GLY A 87 -0.58 -24.95 20.68
C GLY A 87 -1.99 -24.45 20.32
N GLU A 88 -2.42 -23.31 20.90
CA GLU A 88 -3.71 -22.68 20.66
C GLU A 88 -3.53 -21.39 19.81
N LYS A 89 -4.63 -20.87 19.27
CA LYS A 89 -4.63 -19.52 18.70
C LYS A 89 -4.47 -18.50 19.83
N THR A 90 -3.46 -17.65 19.73
CA THR A 90 -3.10 -16.69 20.77
C THR A 90 -2.91 -15.28 20.25
N VAL A 91 -2.95 -14.32 21.16
CA VAL A 91 -2.61 -12.93 20.89
C VAL A 91 -1.70 -12.37 21.99
N VAL A 92 -0.56 -11.82 21.59
CA VAL A 92 0.29 -11.02 22.49
C VAL A 92 -0.29 -9.61 22.52
N VAL A 93 -0.55 -9.12 23.73
CA VAL A 93 -1.14 -7.80 23.95
C VAL A 93 -0.09 -6.85 24.50
N VAL A 94 0.17 -5.77 23.74
CA VAL A 94 0.89 -4.59 24.22
C VAL A 94 -0.12 -3.68 24.91
N PRO A 95 -0.19 -3.65 26.25
CA PRO A 95 -1.18 -2.84 26.95
C PRO A 95 -0.85 -1.35 26.92
N GLN A 96 -1.66 -0.51 27.57
CA GLN A 96 -1.37 0.91 27.73
C GLN A 96 0.05 1.12 28.29
N GLY A 97 0.79 2.09 27.74
CA GLY A 97 2.16 2.41 28.08
C GLY A 97 3.14 2.25 26.94
N THR A 98 4.42 2.47 27.17
CA THR A 98 5.48 2.37 26.17
C THR A 98 6.41 1.22 26.47
N PHE A 99 6.68 0.39 25.47
CA PHE A 99 7.54 -0.79 25.54
C PHE A 99 8.62 -0.67 24.45
N LEU A 100 9.88 -0.50 24.88
CA LEU A 100 11.01 -0.32 23.99
C LEU A 100 11.62 -1.67 23.60
N SER A 101 11.85 -1.87 22.30
CA SER A 101 12.36 -3.13 21.77
C SER A 101 13.26 -2.94 20.54
N GLY A 102 14.17 -3.85 20.33
CA GLY A 102 14.78 -4.13 19.04
C GLY A 102 13.87 -5.05 18.21
N ALA A 103 14.48 -5.81 17.29
CA ALA A 103 13.76 -6.67 16.35
C ALA A 103 12.97 -7.79 17.06
N LEU A 104 11.69 -7.91 16.72
CA LEU A 104 10.78 -8.96 17.18
C LEU A 104 10.36 -9.85 16.00
N PHE A 105 10.27 -11.15 16.23
CA PHE A 105 9.91 -12.14 15.23
C PHE A 105 8.64 -12.86 15.65
N MET A 106 7.58 -12.69 14.88
CA MET A 106 6.30 -13.33 15.12
C MET A 106 6.38 -14.84 14.88
N ARG A 107 5.44 -15.58 15.41
CA ARG A 107 5.35 -17.04 15.31
C ARG A 107 4.00 -17.46 14.75
N GLN A 108 3.97 -18.63 14.09
CA GLN A 108 2.72 -19.23 13.62
C GLN A 108 1.73 -19.40 14.79
N GLY A 109 0.47 -19.00 14.57
CA GLY A 109 -0.60 -19.08 15.57
C GLY A 109 -0.62 -17.94 16.60
N VAL A 110 0.32 -17.01 16.54
CA VAL A 110 0.42 -15.86 17.45
C VAL A 110 0.05 -14.57 16.72
N ASN A 111 -0.97 -13.89 17.19
CA ASN A 111 -1.38 -12.56 16.76
C ASN A 111 -0.73 -11.48 17.64
N LEU A 112 -0.78 -10.23 17.19
CA LEU A 112 -0.34 -9.07 17.97
C LEU A 112 -1.47 -8.05 18.09
N TRP A 113 -1.71 -7.58 19.29
CA TRP A 113 -2.64 -6.49 19.57
C TRP A 113 -1.95 -5.37 20.33
N VAL A 114 -1.92 -4.16 19.75
CA VAL A 114 -1.46 -2.98 20.49
C VAL A 114 -2.68 -2.20 20.95
N ALA A 115 -2.92 -2.21 22.25
CA ALA A 115 -4.10 -1.60 22.86
C ALA A 115 -4.11 -0.07 22.69
N GLU A 116 -5.27 0.55 22.86
CA GLU A 116 -5.38 2.00 22.92
C GLU A 116 -4.51 2.56 24.06
N GLY A 117 -3.70 3.60 23.76
CA GLY A 117 -2.69 4.11 24.69
C GLY A 117 -1.43 3.25 24.80
N GLY A 118 -1.39 2.06 24.17
CA GLY A 118 -0.21 1.21 24.07
C GLY A 118 0.72 1.66 22.95
N LYS A 119 2.03 1.54 23.19
CA LYS A 119 3.06 1.87 22.21
C LYS A 119 4.18 0.82 22.23
N LEU A 120 4.37 0.16 21.10
CA LEU A 120 5.58 -0.59 20.82
C LEU A 120 6.58 0.37 20.15
N LYS A 121 7.68 0.67 20.84
CA LYS A 121 8.69 1.63 20.39
C LYS A 121 9.96 0.89 19.97
N GLY A 122 10.49 1.22 18.80
CA GLY A 122 11.78 0.71 18.31
C GLY A 122 12.97 1.34 19.06
N SER A 123 14.03 0.56 19.23
CA SER A 123 15.32 1.08 19.66
C SER A 123 15.90 2.00 18.59
N ASP A 124 16.60 3.04 19.02
CA ASP A 124 17.37 3.90 18.13
C ASP A 124 18.86 3.50 18.04
N ASP A 125 19.22 2.36 18.61
CA ASP A 125 20.52 1.72 18.42
C ASP A 125 20.41 0.54 17.46
N ILE A 126 21.13 0.61 16.34
CA ILE A 126 21.12 -0.44 15.31
C ILE A 126 21.62 -1.79 15.82
N LYS A 127 22.36 -1.83 16.91
CA LYS A 127 22.86 -3.08 17.53
C LYS A 127 21.74 -3.97 18.05
N ASP A 128 20.56 -3.40 18.31
CA ASP A 128 19.37 -4.13 18.74
C ASP A 128 18.64 -4.80 17.56
N PHE A 129 19.20 -4.67 16.34
CA PHE A 129 18.67 -5.25 15.11
C PHE A 129 19.75 -6.12 14.44
N PRO A 130 19.89 -7.40 14.81
CA PRO A 130 20.92 -8.28 14.28
C PRO A 130 20.69 -8.55 12.78
N ILE A 131 21.76 -8.47 11.97
CA ILE A 131 21.69 -8.70 10.53
C ILE A 131 21.09 -10.07 10.23
N CYS A 132 20.16 -10.14 9.29
CA CYS A 132 19.50 -11.34 8.83
C CYS A 132 19.38 -11.36 7.29
N ASP A 133 18.98 -12.50 6.75
CA ASP A 133 18.55 -12.57 5.36
C ASP A 133 17.20 -11.86 5.23
N THR A 134 17.11 -10.96 4.26
CA THR A 134 15.93 -10.12 4.05
C THR A 134 15.88 -9.63 2.60
N ARG A 135 14.94 -8.72 2.31
CA ARG A 135 14.81 -8.11 1.01
C ARG A 135 14.74 -6.59 1.12
N ILE A 136 15.53 -5.89 0.34
CA ILE A 136 15.55 -4.42 0.26
C ILE A 136 15.76 -4.01 -1.20
N GLU A 137 15.02 -3.01 -1.66
CA GLU A 137 15.15 -2.41 -2.99
C GLU A 137 15.17 -3.46 -4.13
N GLY A 138 14.21 -4.40 -4.06
CA GLY A 138 14.04 -5.42 -5.09
C GLY A 138 15.13 -6.51 -5.12
N GLN A 139 15.93 -6.64 -4.08
CA GLN A 139 17.04 -7.60 -4.00
C GLN A 139 17.07 -8.34 -2.67
N SER A 140 17.20 -9.68 -2.70
CA SER A 140 17.48 -10.47 -1.52
C SER A 140 18.91 -10.20 -1.05
N CYS A 141 19.09 -9.89 0.23
CA CYS A 141 20.38 -9.49 0.80
C CYS A 141 20.43 -9.71 2.31
N LYS A 142 21.63 -9.58 2.86
CA LYS A 142 21.81 -9.46 4.31
C LYS A 142 21.70 -8.01 4.72
N TYR A 143 20.73 -7.71 5.59
CA TYR A 143 20.48 -6.38 6.10
C TYR A 143 19.81 -6.45 7.48
N PHE A 144 19.45 -5.31 8.04
CA PHE A 144 18.78 -5.21 9.33
C PHE A 144 17.31 -5.62 9.24
N PRO A 145 16.79 -6.40 10.18
CA PRO A 145 15.37 -6.71 10.25
C PRO A 145 14.52 -5.49 10.55
N ALA A 146 13.22 -5.63 10.43
CA ALA A 146 12.26 -4.63 10.91
C ALA A 146 12.09 -4.70 12.43
N LEU A 147 11.41 -3.74 13.03
CA LEU A 147 10.96 -3.85 14.43
C LEU A 147 10.03 -5.05 14.59
N LEU A 148 9.07 -5.23 13.68
CA LEU A 148 8.18 -6.39 13.61
C LEU A 148 8.47 -7.20 12.34
N ASN A 149 8.77 -8.48 12.50
CA ASN A 149 9.08 -9.40 11.40
C ASN A 149 8.10 -10.58 11.41
N VAL A 150 7.53 -10.87 10.25
CA VAL A 150 6.65 -12.01 9.98
C VAL A 150 7.22 -12.76 8.79
N ASP A 151 7.58 -14.03 8.94
CA ASP A 151 8.09 -14.84 7.84
C ASP A 151 7.45 -16.22 7.83
N LYS A 152 6.94 -16.65 6.67
CA LYS A 152 6.36 -17.98 6.42
C LYS A 152 5.21 -18.32 7.37
N ILE A 153 4.34 -17.34 7.65
CA ILE A 153 3.16 -17.52 8.51
C ILE A 153 1.89 -17.54 7.65
N ASP A 154 1.02 -18.51 7.93
CA ASP A 154 -0.33 -18.54 7.37
C ASP A 154 -1.36 -18.20 8.44
N GLY A 155 -2.04 -17.07 8.25
CA GLY A 155 -3.05 -16.59 9.21
C GLY A 155 -2.44 -15.83 10.39
N ILE A 156 -2.14 -14.55 10.21
CA ILE A 156 -1.71 -13.65 11.30
C ILE A 156 -2.47 -12.33 11.25
N THR A 157 -2.82 -11.83 12.41
CA THR A 157 -3.38 -10.48 12.60
C THR A 157 -2.48 -9.64 13.48
N ILE A 158 -2.10 -8.46 12.99
CA ILE A 158 -1.39 -7.41 13.73
C ILE A 158 -2.34 -6.22 13.80
N SER A 159 -2.96 -5.98 14.96
CA SER A 159 -4.10 -5.06 15.04
C SER A 159 -4.14 -4.30 16.36
N GLY A 160 -5.13 -3.42 16.48
CA GLY A 160 -5.39 -2.64 17.69
C GLY A 160 -5.65 -1.17 17.39
N LYS A 161 -5.62 -0.33 18.44
CA LYS A 161 -5.76 1.13 18.34
C LYS A 161 -4.52 1.87 18.84
N GLY A 162 -3.46 1.14 19.10
CA GLY A 162 -2.21 1.67 19.63
C GLY A 162 -1.24 2.10 18.54
N VAL A 163 0.01 2.28 18.95
CA VAL A 163 1.06 2.86 18.13
C VAL A 163 2.24 1.90 18.00
N VAL A 164 2.74 1.72 16.79
CA VAL A 164 4.03 1.15 16.47
C VAL A 164 4.94 2.29 16.02
N ASP A 165 5.94 2.61 16.83
CA ASP A 165 6.79 3.80 16.68
C ASP A 165 8.24 3.37 16.39
N GLY A 166 8.77 3.78 15.24
CA GLY A 166 10.12 3.40 14.83
C GLY A 166 11.24 4.18 15.50
N ASN A 167 10.92 5.27 16.25
CA ASN A 167 11.92 6.10 16.91
C ASN A 167 13.04 6.61 16.00
N GLY A 168 12.69 6.98 14.76
CA GLY A 168 13.60 7.13 13.63
C GLY A 168 14.56 8.33 13.65
N LEU A 169 14.39 9.28 14.57
CA LEU A 169 15.10 10.58 14.53
C LEU A 169 16.65 10.44 14.46
N ARG A 170 17.23 9.52 15.25
CA ARG A 170 18.69 9.29 15.26
C ARG A 170 19.16 8.73 13.91
N TYR A 171 18.40 7.79 13.33
CA TYR A 171 18.68 7.22 12.02
C TYR A 171 18.58 8.25 10.89
N TRP A 172 17.59 9.15 10.94
CA TRP A 172 17.42 10.19 9.92
C TRP A 172 18.58 11.21 9.96
N ARG A 173 19.01 11.60 11.15
CA ARG A 173 20.18 12.47 11.33
C ARG A 173 21.45 11.83 10.78
N ALA A 174 21.67 10.55 11.06
CA ALA A 174 22.82 9.80 10.54
C ALA A 174 22.78 9.69 9.01
N PHE A 175 21.59 9.42 8.43
CA PHE A 175 21.39 9.37 6.99
C PHE A 175 21.75 10.69 6.30
N TRP A 176 21.24 11.81 6.78
CA TRP A 176 21.51 13.12 6.18
C TRP A 176 22.97 13.57 6.40
N LEU A 177 23.56 13.23 7.55
CA LEU A 177 24.95 13.46 7.80
C LEU A 177 25.83 12.68 6.80
N ARG A 178 25.54 11.39 6.58
CA ARG A 178 26.25 10.58 5.57
C ARG A 178 26.13 11.21 4.17
N ARG A 179 24.91 11.59 3.78
CA ARG A 179 24.65 12.23 2.49
C ARG A 179 25.39 13.53 2.29
N SER A 180 25.62 14.32 3.35
CA SER A 180 26.30 15.60 3.26
C SER A 180 27.78 15.46 2.90
N TRP A 181 28.46 14.42 3.35
CA TRP A 181 29.88 14.17 3.04
C TRP A 181 30.09 13.08 1.96
N ASN A 182 29.11 12.22 1.68
CA ASN A 182 29.14 11.25 0.60
C ASN A 182 27.84 11.30 -0.23
N PRO A 183 27.70 12.25 -1.17
CA PRO A 183 26.49 12.38 -2.00
C PRO A 183 26.16 11.15 -2.87
N LYS A 184 27.13 10.25 -3.07
CA LYS A 184 26.97 9.00 -3.85
C LYS A 184 26.46 7.84 -3.02
N CYS A 185 26.32 7.99 -1.71
CA CYS A 185 25.82 6.91 -0.87
C CYS A 185 24.39 6.49 -1.30
N THR A 186 24.14 5.19 -1.27
CA THR A 186 22.83 4.61 -1.53
C THR A 186 21.93 4.70 -0.29
N ASN A 187 20.68 4.31 -0.40
CA ASN A 187 19.80 4.26 0.76
C ASN A 187 20.19 3.14 1.74
N LYS A 188 20.87 2.09 1.25
CA LYS A 188 21.34 0.95 2.06
C LYS A 188 22.65 1.21 2.81
N ASP A 189 23.43 2.20 2.40
CA ASP A 189 24.71 2.52 3.06
C ASP A 189 24.50 3.06 4.48
N GLU A 190 23.33 3.65 4.76
CA GLU A 190 22.97 3.99 6.13
C GLU A 190 22.14 2.84 6.75
N GLN A 191 22.54 2.47 7.95
CA GLN A 191 21.96 1.35 8.70
C GLN A 191 20.63 1.78 9.31
N ARG A 192 19.51 1.27 8.79
CA ARG A 192 18.16 1.67 9.21
C ARG A 192 17.20 0.49 9.17
N PRO A 193 16.54 0.14 10.30
CA PRO A 193 15.50 -0.89 10.28
C PRO A 193 14.22 -0.35 9.63
N ARG A 194 13.42 -1.24 9.03
CA ARG A 194 12.01 -0.98 8.68
C ARG A 194 11.14 -1.10 9.94
N LEU A 195 9.87 -0.74 9.82
CA LEU A 195 8.96 -0.84 10.97
C LEU A 195 8.20 -2.17 10.99
N LEU A 196 7.63 -2.58 9.86
CA LEU A 196 7.02 -3.90 9.68
C LEU A 196 7.55 -4.56 8.41
N TYR A 197 7.97 -5.80 8.51
CA TYR A 197 8.31 -6.64 7.36
C TYR A 197 7.55 -7.96 7.43
N VAL A 198 6.78 -8.24 6.38
CA VAL A 198 6.02 -9.48 6.22
C VAL A 198 6.51 -10.17 4.97
N SER A 199 6.99 -11.41 5.08
CA SER A 199 7.54 -12.18 3.96
C SER A 199 6.96 -13.59 3.88
N HIS A 200 6.80 -14.09 2.66
CA HIS A 200 6.39 -15.47 2.34
C HIS A 200 5.15 -15.94 3.12
N SER A 201 4.23 -15.02 3.42
CA SER A 201 3.12 -15.24 4.35
C SER A 201 1.77 -15.10 3.64
N LYS A 202 0.75 -15.78 4.18
CA LYS A 202 -0.60 -15.78 3.63
C LYS A 202 -1.64 -15.39 4.67
N ASN A 203 -2.80 -14.89 4.20
CA ASN A 203 -3.93 -14.57 5.05
C ASN A 203 -3.54 -13.61 6.19
N VAL A 204 -2.89 -12.51 5.82
CA VAL A 204 -2.34 -11.51 6.75
C VAL A 204 -3.31 -10.35 6.89
N GLU A 205 -3.60 -9.94 8.13
CA GLU A 205 -4.31 -8.71 8.41
C GLU A 205 -3.46 -7.76 9.26
N VAL A 206 -3.34 -6.50 8.81
CA VAL A 206 -2.78 -5.40 9.60
C VAL A 206 -3.84 -4.33 9.70
N SER A 207 -4.34 -4.02 10.91
CA SER A 207 -5.53 -3.17 11.02
C SER A 207 -5.55 -2.25 12.25
N GLY A 208 -6.11 -1.05 12.06
CA GLY A 208 -6.45 -0.07 13.11
C GLY A 208 -5.26 0.65 13.76
N LEU A 209 -4.03 0.26 13.50
CA LEU A 209 -2.82 0.77 14.13
C LEU A 209 -2.34 2.09 13.53
N THR A 210 -1.64 2.86 14.37
CA THR A 210 -0.78 3.95 13.91
C THR A 210 0.66 3.46 13.79
N PHE A 211 1.22 3.53 12.60
CA PHE A 211 2.65 3.37 12.34
C PHE A 211 3.29 4.74 12.17
N GLN A 212 4.33 5.04 12.94
CA GLN A 212 4.96 6.34 12.87
C GLN A 212 6.48 6.30 13.07
N HIS A 213 7.15 7.34 12.61
CA HIS A 213 8.58 7.55 12.80
C HIS A 213 9.46 6.39 12.35
N SER A 214 9.08 5.72 11.25
CA SER A 214 9.92 4.65 10.71
C SER A 214 11.30 5.17 10.34
N PRO A 215 12.38 4.46 10.70
CA PRO A 215 13.73 4.82 10.24
C PRO A 215 13.92 4.71 8.72
N PHE A 216 13.19 3.79 8.08
CA PHE A 216 13.23 3.47 6.66
C PHE A 216 11.80 3.19 6.15
N TRP A 217 11.57 2.28 5.19
CA TRP A 217 10.24 1.86 4.75
C TRP A 217 9.35 1.47 5.93
N THR A 218 8.10 1.88 5.88
CA THR A 218 7.22 1.70 7.06
C THR A 218 6.65 0.30 7.12
N THR A 219 5.92 -0.14 6.10
CA THR A 219 5.40 -1.50 6.02
C THR A 219 5.77 -2.12 4.68
N HIS A 220 6.39 -3.29 4.70
CA HIS A 220 6.86 -3.97 3.53
C HIS A 220 6.34 -5.41 3.50
N TYR A 221 5.61 -5.75 2.44
CA TYR A 221 5.04 -7.07 2.20
C TYR A 221 5.76 -7.69 1.01
N TYR A 222 6.42 -8.84 1.21
CA TYR A 222 7.19 -9.52 0.20
C TYR A 222 6.72 -10.97 0.02
N GLN A 223 6.40 -11.36 -1.22
CA GLN A 223 5.88 -12.70 -1.57
C GLN A 223 4.71 -13.12 -0.65
N CYS A 224 3.76 -12.21 -0.46
CA CYS A 224 2.56 -12.45 0.36
C CYS A 224 1.32 -12.68 -0.49
N GLU A 225 0.37 -13.44 0.05
CA GLU A 225 -0.92 -13.71 -0.59
C GLU A 225 -2.08 -13.45 0.38
N ASN A 226 -3.16 -12.83 -0.10
CA ASN A 226 -4.35 -12.51 0.70
C ASN A 226 -4.03 -11.58 1.88
N VAL A 227 -3.53 -10.38 1.60
CA VAL A 227 -3.15 -9.39 2.60
C VAL A 227 -4.22 -8.30 2.72
N ARG A 228 -4.63 -7.96 3.93
CA ARG A 228 -5.48 -6.82 4.24
C ARG A 228 -4.75 -5.80 5.10
N ALA A 229 -4.65 -4.56 4.61
CA ALA A 229 -4.19 -3.39 5.37
C ALA A 229 -5.39 -2.46 5.56
N LEU A 230 -5.98 -2.44 6.77
CA LEU A 230 -7.28 -1.82 7.03
C LEU A 230 -7.18 -0.71 8.07
N ASN A 231 -7.71 0.48 7.74
CA ASN A 231 -7.83 1.60 8.69
C ASN A 231 -6.52 1.96 9.40
N LEU A 232 -5.40 1.85 8.69
CA LEU A 232 -4.08 2.21 9.22
C LEU A 232 -3.89 3.72 9.17
N ARG A 233 -3.08 4.22 10.10
CA ARG A 233 -2.56 5.58 10.07
C ARG A 233 -1.05 5.52 9.97
N ILE A 234 -0.46 5.97 8.84
CA ILE A 234 0.97 5.85 8.57
C ILE A 234 1.56 7.25 8.40
N LEU A 235 2.54 7.58 9.27
CA LEU A 235 3.04 8.94 9.42
C LEU A 235 4.57 9.00 9.43
N SER A 236 5.14 9.95 8.69
CA SER A 236 6.53 10.35 8.88
C SER A 236 6.70 11.86 8.83
N PRO A 237 7.49 12.45 9.76
CA PRO A 237 7.60 13.90 9.88
C PRO A 237 8.56 14.50 8.84
N ALA A 238 8.26 15.75 8.45
CA ALA A 238 9.18 16.59 7.68
C ALA A 238 10.05 17.51 8.56
N SER A 239 9.70 17.70 9.82
CA SER A 239 10.35 18.58 10.78
C SER A 239 10.44 17.87 12.16
N PRO A 240 11.49 18.14 12.97
CA PRO A 240 12.66 19.00 12.72
C PRO A 240 13.69 18.38 11.76
N VAL A 241 13.61 17.09 11.46
CA VAL A 241 14.44 16.38 10.47
C VAL A 241 13.51 15.62 9.54
N LYS A 242 13.62 15.85 8.24
CA LYS A 242 12.86 15.11 7.24
C LYS A 242 13.23 13.62 7.32
N ALA A 243 12.24 12.77 7.54
CA ALA A 243 12.42 11.32 7.53
C ALA A 243 12.64 10.83 6.08
N PRO A 244 13.80 10.22 5.75
CA PRO A 244 14.14 9.84 4.38
C PRO A 244 13.67 8.42 4.07
N SER A 245 13.20 8.18 2.84
CA SER A 245 12.83 6.85 2.32
C SER A 245 11.79 6.16 3.22
N THR A 246 10.75 6.90 3.61
CA THR A 246 9.71 6.39 4.53
C THR A 246 8.41 6.12 3.78
N ASP A 247 8.50 5.27 2.76
CA ASP A 247 7.35 4.75 2.02
C ASP A 247 6.34 4.17 3.02
N ALA A 248 5.04 4.39 2.79
CA ALA A 248 4.04 3.91 3.74
C ALA A 248 3.79 2.42 3.58
N ILE A 249 3.49 1.97 2.36
CA ILE A 249 3.22 0.57 2.05
C ILE A 249 3.98 0.16 0.79
N ASP A 250 4.98 -0.70 0.97
CA ASP A 250 5.71 -1.37 -0.10
C ASP A 250 5.11 -2.75 -0.36
N ILE A 251 4.66 -2.98 -1.58
CA ILE A 251 4.07 -4.23 -2.05
C ILE A 251 5.04 -4.86 -3.04
N ASP A 252 5.64 -5.99 -2.68
CA ASP A 252 6.75 -6.62 -3.38
C ASP A 252 6.43 -8.09 -3.68
N VAL A 253 6.10 -8.41 -4.92
CA VAL A 253 5.72 -9.75 -5.39
C VAL A 253 4.50 -10.30 -4.62
N CYS A 254 3.46 -9.50 -4.44
CA CYS A 254 2.27 -9.90 -3.69
C CYS A 254 1.07 -10.19 -4.58
N LYS A 255 0.18 -11.05 -4.10
CA LYS A 255 -1.06 -11.41 -4.79
C LYS A 255 -2.27 -11.25 -3.86
N ASN A 256 -3.36 -10.65 -4.39
CA ASN A 256 -4.59 -10.39 -3.66
C ASN A 256 -4.35 -9.53 -2.42
N MET A 257 -4.14 -8.23 -2.60
CA MET A 257 -3.99 -7.30 -1.48
C MET A 257 -5.07 -6.22 -1.49
N LEU A 258 -5.67 -5.99 -0.33
CA LEU A 258 -6.62 -4.91 -0.09
C LEU A 258 -6.02 -3.90 0.89
N VAL A 259 -5.87 -2.66 0.44
CA VAL A 259 -5.56 -1.50 1.28
C VAL A 259 -6.81 -0.64 1.36
N LYS A 260 -7.40 -0.49 2.54
CA LYS A 260 -8.68 0.21 2.67
C LYS A 260 -8.77 1.07 3.93
N GLY A 261 -9.33 2.28 3.75
CA GLY A 261 -9.62 3.19 4.87
C GLY A 261 -8.37 3.75 5.55
N CYS A 262 -7.21 3.72 4.88
CA CYS A 262 -5.94 4.15 5.46
C CYS A 262 -5.72 5.66 5.28
N PHE A 263 -5.08 6.27 6.27
CA PHE A 263 -4.50 7.62 6.16
C PHE A 263 -2.98 7.52 6.06
N MET A 264 -2.40 8.13 5.04
CA MET A 264 -0.95 8.10 4.81
C MET A 264 -0.41 9.51 4.58
N ALA A 265 0.57 9.92 5.41
CA ALA A 265 1.29 11.18 5.26
C ALA A 265 2.78 10.92 5.50
N VAL A 266 3.54 10.75 4.43
CA VAL A 266 4.92 10.23 4.49
C VAL A 266 5.85 11.01 3.57
N ASN A 267 7.16 10.93 3.81
CA ASN A 267 8.16 11.66 3.03
C ASN A 267 8.76 10.85 1.87
N ASP A 268 8.07 9.81 1.46
CA ASP A 268 8.33 9.07 0.22
C ASP A 268 6.99 8.58 -0.37
N ASP A 269 6.94 7.44 -1.06
CA ASP A 269 5.73 6.98 -1.73
C ASP A 269 4.67 6.49 -0.72
N ALA A 270 3.39 6.81 -0.97
CA ALA A 270 2.29 6.25 -0.17
C ALA A 270 2.10 4.76 -0.46
N ILE A 271 1.98 4.41 -1.73
CA ILE A 271 1.95 3.01 -2.20
C ILE A 271 3.06 2.84 -3.22
N ALA A 272 3.98 1.92 -2.95
CA ALA A 272 5.06 1.55 -3.86
C ALA A 272 4.97 0.07 -4.25
N LEU A 273 4.80 -0.19 -5.54
CA LEU A 273 4.77 -1.54 -6.11
C LEU A 273 6.20 -1.92 -6.51
N LYS A 274 6.76 -2.90 -5.82
CA LYS A 274 8.11 -3.43 -6.06
C LYS A 274 8.03 -4.77 -6.80
N GLY A 275 9.10 -5.49 -6.99
CA GLY A 275 9.08 -6.79 -7.67
C GLY A 275 10.44 -7.31 -8.12
N GLY A 276 11.46 -6.45 -8.13
CA GLY A 276 12.81 -6.83 -8.52
C GLY A 276 13.60 -5.73 -9.20
N LYS A 277 14.92 -5.88 -9.22
CA LYS A 277 15.87 -4.94 -9.82
C LYS A 277 17.02 -5.68 -10.49
N GLY A 278 17.49 -5.15 -11.60
CA GLY A 278 18.63 -5.65 -12.37
C GLY A 278 18.26 -6.11 -13.77
N VAL A 279 19.26 -6.30 -14.59
CA VAL A 279 19.10 -6.55 -16.04
C VAL A 279 18.43 -7.90 -16.37
N ASP A 280 18.49 -8.86 -15.47
CA ASP A 280 17.80 -10.15 -15.54
C ASP A 280 16.75 -10.31 -14.43
N ALA A 281 16.22 -9.20 -13.92
CA ALA A 281 15.30 -9.24 -12.79
C ALA A 281 14.01 -10.05 -13.08
N ASP A 282 13.55 -10.07 -14.32
CA ASP A 282 12.40 -10.87 -14.79
C ASP A 282 12.62 -12.38 -14.77
N LYS A 283 13.89 -12.83 -14.67
CA LYS A 283 14.28 -14.25 -14.64
C LYS A 283 14.66 -14.73 -13.24
N ALA A 284 14.87 -13.83 -12.30
CA ALA A 284 15.30 -14.18 -10.95
C ALA A 284 14.13 -14.77 -10.15
N PRO A 285 14.30 -15.94 -9.48
CA PRO A 285 13.21 -16.63 -8.79
C PRO A 285 12.63 -15.86 -7.59
N ASP A 286 13.40 -14.95 -7.01
CA ASP A 286 12.98 -14.11 -5.90
C ASP A 286 12.14 -12.89 -6.34
N ASN A 287 12.08 -12.64 -7.64
CA ASN A 287 11.38 -11.53 -8.24
C ASN A 287 10.05 -11.97 -8.87
N GLY A 288 9.16 -11.03 -9.15
CA GLY A 288 7.90 -11.38 -9.80
C GLY A 288 6.88 -10.25 -9.83
N SER A 289 5.63 -10.66 -9.98
CA SER A 289 4.48 -9.78 -10.16
C SER A 289 3.84 -9.36 -8.85
N ASN A 290 3.30 -8.13 -8.84
CA ASN A 290 2.17 -7.78 -7.99
C ASN A 290 0.88 -7.96 -8.78
N GLU A 291 -0.07 -8.73 -8.25
CA GLU A 291 -1.30 -9.04 -8.95
C GLU A 291 -2.54 -8.87 -8.06
N ASN A 292 -3.61 -8.30 -8.64
CA ASN A 292 -4.89 -8.17 -7.96
C ASN A 292 -4.79 -7.33 -6.67
N ILE A 293 -4.43 -6.05 -6.81
CA ILE A 293 -4.27 -5.12 -5.70
C ILE A 293 -5.37 -4.06 -5.79
N ILE A 294 -6.11 -3.86 -4.70
CA ILE A 294 -7.09 -2.77 -4.56
C ILE A 294 -6.65 -1.84 -3.43
N ILE A 295 -6.55 -0.56 -3.75
CA ILE A 295 -6.34 0.53 -2.79
C ILE A 295 -7.58 1.42 -2.86
N GLU A 296 -8.36 1.50 -1.80
CA GLU A 296 -9.63 2.21 -1.82
C GLU A 296 -10.00 2.92 -0.52
N ASP A 297 -10.83 3.95 -0.65
CA ASP A 297 -11.38 4.69 0.50
C ASP A 297 -10.28 5.27 1.42
N CYS A 298 -9.14 5.67 0.84
CA CYS A 298 -7.98 6.18 1.59
C CYS A 298 -7.88 7.71 1.47
N GLU A 299 -7.18 8.29 2.45
CA GLU A 299 -6.84 9.72 2.44
C GLU A 299 -5.32 9.88 2.51
N TYR A 300 -4.78 10.69 1.61
CA TYR A 300 -3.35 10.96 1.54
C TYR A 300 -3.09 12.42 1.92
N GLY A 301 -2.23 12.60 2.93
CA GLY A 301 -1.59 13.87 3.20
C GLY A 301 -0.45 14.09 2.20
N PHE A 302 0.77 14.37 2.68
CA PHE A 302 1.93 14.48 1.79
C PHE A 302 2.47 13.09 1.41
N SER A 303 2.82 12.91 0.11
CA SER A 303 3.59 11.77 -0.40
C SER A 303 4.31 12.13 -1.69
N HIS A 304 5.42 11.43 -2.01
CA HIS A 304 6.12 11.59 -3.29
C HIS A 304 5.35 10.97 -4.46
N GLY A 305 4.77 9.80 -4.26
CA GLY A 305 3.87 9.13 -5.19
C GLY A 305 2.65 8.58 -4.47
N CYS A 306 1.45 8.83 -5.03
CA CYS A 306 0.23 8.24 -4.48
C CYS A 306 0.13 6.76 -4.84
N LEU A 307 0.36 6.44 -6.11
CA LEU A 307 0.60 5.09 -6.62
C LEU A 307 1.86 5.11 -7.47
N THR A 308 2.90 4.44 -7.00
CA THR A 308 4.18 4.34 -7.68
C THR A 308 4.44 2.91 -8.13
N CYS A 309 4.67 2.70 -9.42
CA CYS A 309 5.21 1.47 -9.97
C CYS A 309 6.74 1.59 -10.01
N GLY A 310 7.40 0.86 -9.14
CA GLY A 310 8.87 0.90 -9.05
C GLY A 310 9.43 1.71 -7.87
N SER A 311 10.70 2.09 -8.00
CA SER A 311 11.58 1.85 -9.15
C SER A 311 11.97 0.37 -9.33
N GLU A 312 12.14 -0.38 -8.27
CA GLU A 312 12.54 -1.79 -8.25
C GLU A 312 11.32 -2.70 -8.46
N SER A 313 10.77 -2.72 -9.68
CA SER A 313 9.55 -3.47 -10.00
C SER A 313 9.69 -4.11 -11.37
N VAL A 314 9.32 -5.37 -11.48
CA VAL A 314 9.35 -6.14 -12.73
C VAL A 314 7.98 -6.14 -13.39
N HIS A 315 6.93 -6.49 -12.65
CA HIS A 315 5.60 -6.62 -13.22
C HIS A 315 4.50 -6.22 -12.23
N ASN A 316 3.51 -5.46 -12.72
CA ASN A 316 2.30 -5.13 -11.97
C ASN A 316 1.09 -5.34 -12.88
N LYS A 317 0.09 -6.08 -12.39
CA LYS A 317 -1.12 -6.39 -13.14
C LYS A 317 -2.37 -6.34 -12.26
N ASN A 318 -3.47 -5.81 -12.82
CA ASN A 318 -4.76 -5.71 -12.12
C ASN A 318 -4.64 -4.87 -10.83
N ILE A 319 -4.25 -3.61 -10.98
CA ILE A 319 -4.12 -2.66 -9.88
C ILE A 319 -5.25 -1.63 -9.96
N ILE A 320 -5.97 -1.43 -8.86
CA ILE A 320 -7.04 -0.43 -8.76
C ILE A 320 -6.73 0.52 -7.61
N LEU A 321 -6.62 1.82 -7.93
CA LEU A 321 -6.60 2.92 -6.97
C LEU A 321 -7.90 3.70 -7.12
N ARG A 322 -8.77 3.69 -6.10
CA ARG A 322 -10.09 4.32 -6.22
C ARG A 322 -10.61 4.98 -4.95
N ARG A 323 -11.41 6.00 -5.12
CA ARG A 323 -12.03 6.78 -4.04
C ARG A 323 -10.99 7.29 -3.03
N ILE A 324 -10.01 8.00 -3.59
CA ILE A 324 -8.89 8.56 -2.81
C ILE A 324 -9.03 10.08 -2.74
N LYS A 325 -8.88 10.62 -1.55
CA LYS A 325 -8.70 12.04 -1.32
C LYS A 325 -7.21 12.33 -1.14
N VAL A 326 -6.63 13.16 -2.01
CA VAL A 326 -5.21 13.52 -1.94
C VAL A 326 -5.07 14.98 -1.57
N GLU A 327 -4.55 15.28 -0.38
CA GLU A 327 -4.39 16.68 0.06
C GLU A 327 -3.16 17.35 -0.55
N HIS A 328 -2.00 16.66 -0.55
CA HIS A 328 -0.72 17.19 -1.03
C HIS A 328 0.17 16.09 -1.62
N GLY A 329 -0.29 15.39 -2.68
CA GLY A 329 0.52 14.41 -3.40
C GLY A 329 1.48 15.08 -4.38
N GLN A 330 2.71 14.57 -4.55
CA GLN A 330 3.56 15.05 -5.63
C GLN A 330 3.17 14.42 -6.97
N ARG A 331 2.90 13.11 -7.03
CA ARG A 331 2.53 12.41 -8.26
C ARG A 331 1.35 11.48 -7.98
N LEU A 332 0.26 11.59 -8.78
CA LEU A 332 -0.88 10.69 -8.60
C LEU A 332 -0.55 9.28 -9.10
N LEU A 333 -0.14 9.15 -10.37
CA LEU A 333 0.38 7.91 -10.93
C LEU A 333 1.83 8.13 -11.39
N TRP A 334 2.72 7.31 -10.86
CA TRP A 334 4.14 7.38 -11.19
C TRP A 334 4.68 6.04 -11.69
N LEU A 335 5.08 6.00 -12.96
CA LEU A 335 5.80 4.86 -13.51
C LEU A 335 7.30 5.18 -13.56
N LYS A 336 8.07 4.56 -12.68
CA LYS A 336 9.52 4.73 -12.62
C LYS A 336 10.18 3.73 -13.57
N MET A 337 10.43 4.15 -14.80
CA MET A 337 11.00 3.30 -15.85
C MET A 337 12.52 3.23 -15.73
N ARG A 338 13.04 2.11 -15.21
CA ARG A 338 14.48 1.91 -15.02
C ARG A 338 15.16 1.41 -16.29
N PRO A 339 16.36 1.94 -16.64
CA PRO A 339 17.12 1.42 -17.80
C PRO A 339 17.79 0.07 -17.53
N ASP A 340 17.93 -0.34 -16.28
CA ASP A 340 18.60 -1.59 -15.88
C ASP A 340 17.62 -2.70 -15.42
N THR A 341 16.33 -2.56 -15.69
CA THR A 341 15.34 -3.53 -15.20
C THR A 341 14.24 -3.68 -16.28
N PRO A 342 13.98 -4.89 -16.76
CA PRO A 342 12.82 -5.15 -17.61
C PRO A 342 11.55 -4.98 -16.79
N GLN A 343 10.65 -4.07 -17.22
CA GLN A 343 9.45 -3.71 -16.48
C GLN A 343 8.21 -3.83 -17.36
N ASN A 344 7.13 -4.38 -16.79
CA ASN A 344 5.82 -4.42 -17.42
C ASN A 344 4.75 -3.96 -16.43
N TYR A 345 4.10 -2.84 -16.72
CA TYR A 345 3.04 -2.25 -15.91
C TYR A 345 1.74 -2.24 -16.72
N GLU A 346 0.82 -3.15 -16.39
CA GLU A 346 -0.37 -3.36 -17.19
C GLU A 346 -1.65 -3.48 -16.38
N TYR A 347 -2.78 -3.13 -17.00
CA TYR A 347 -4.10 -3.22 -16.39
C TYR A 347 -4.19 -2.47 -15.07
N ILE A 348 -3.89 -1.16 -15.10
CA ILE A 348 -3.93 -0.26 -13.95
C ILE A 348 -5.09 0.70 -14.10
N THR A 349 -5.96 0.79 -13.10
CA THR A 349 -7.05 1.78 -13.06
C THR A 349 -6.87 2.73 -11.88
N VAL A 350 -6.92 4.03 -12.17
CA VAL A 350 -6.97 5.12 -11.19
C VAL A 350 -8.28 5.85 -11.38
N GLU A 351 -9.16 5.83 -10.38
CA GLU A 351 -10.51 6.37 -10.53
C GLU A 351 -11.05 7.03 -9.24
N ASP A 352 -11.99 7.96 -9.42
CA ASP A 352 -12.66 8.64 -8.32
C ASP A 352 -11.66 9.34 -7.36
N ILE A 353 -10.77 10.16 -7.92
CA ILE A 353 -9.73 10.87 -7.18
C ILE A 353 -10.09 12.36 -7.07
N THR A 354 -9.82 12.95 -5.91
CA THR A 354 -10.11 14.36 -5.66
C THR A 354 -8.96 15.10 -4.97
N VAL A 355 -8.98 16.41 -5.05
CA VAL A 355 -8.22 17.47 -4.39
C VAL A 355 -6.99 17.92 -5.18
N PHE A 356 -5.74 17.55 -4.83
CA PHE A 356 -4.55 18.14 -5.43
C PHE A 356 -3.36 17.18 -5.55
N VAL A 357 -2.64 17.28 -6.68
CA VAL A 357 -1.29 16.70 -6.85
C VAL A 357 -0.41 17.66 -7.65
N SER A 358 0.92 17.58 -7.47
CA SER A 358 1.81 18.34 -8.35
C SER A 358 1.82 17.79 -9.78
N ASN A 359 1.86 16.46 -9.96
CA ASN A 359 1.81 15.83 -11.27
C ASN A 359 0.67 14.81 -11.32
N PHE A 360 -0.21 14.92 -12.32
CA PHE A 360 -1.32 13.97 -12.51
C PHE A 360 -0.82 12.60 -12.99
N ILE A 361 0.02 12.57 -14.05
CA ILE A 361 0.74 11.38 -14.48
C ILE A 361 2.20 11.72 -14.71
N PHE A 362 3.10 10.85 -14.25
CA PHE A 362 4.53 11.05 -14.39
C PHE A 362 5.23 9.78 -14.86
N ILE A 363 5.79 9.81 -16.08
CA ILE A 363 6.50 8.68 -16.71
C ILE A 363 7.79 9.22 -17.33
N LYS A 364 8.92 8.87 -16.73
CA LYS A 364 10.25 9.25 -17.23
C LYS A 364 11.26 8.15 -16.92
N PRO A 365 12.38 8.11 -17.66
CA PRO A 365 13.50 7.25 -17.29
C PRO A 365 13.95 7.52 -15.87
N TRP A 366 14.07 6.46 -15.05
CA TRP A 366 14.52 6.54 -13.67
C TRP A 366 15.96 6.04 -13.56
N THR A 367 16.90 6.95 -13.44
CA THR A 367 18.34 6.64 -13.51
C THR A 367 19.06 6.63 -12.16
N GLN A 368 18.33 6.77 -11.04
CA GLN A 368 18.95 6.73 -9.72
C GLN A 368 19.47 5.33 -9.39
N PHE A 369 20.78 5.21 -9.15
CA PHE A 369 21.44 3.95 -8.78
C PHE A 369 21.17 2.80 -9.79
N PHE A 370 21.07 3.11 -11.09
CA PHE A 370 20.99 2.07 -12.11
C PHE A 370 22.37 1.48 -12.38
N ASP A 371 22.38 0.20 -12.73
CA ASP A 371 23.59 -0.52 -13.11
C ASP A 371 23.25 -1.53 -14.21
N LEU A 372 23.86 -1.36 -15.38
CA LEU A 372 23.70 -2.27 -16.51
C LEU A 372 24.62 -3.49 -16.44
N GLU A 373 25.41 -3.63 -15.36
CA GLU A 373 26.31 -4.77 -15.15
C GLU A 373 27.24 -5.00 -16.35
N GLY A 374 27.70 -3.88 -16.95
CA GLY A 374 28.57 -3.90 -18.13
C GLY A 374 27.89 -4.18 -19.48
N ARG A 375 26.57 -4.33 -19.52
CA ARG A 375 25.80 -4.47 -20.78
C ARG A 375 25.61 -3.13 -21.47
N THR A 376 25.55 -3.16 -22.77
CA THR A 376 25.26 -1.99 -23.61
C THR A 376 23.77 -1.88 -23.98
N GLU A 377 23.05 -3.00 -23.91
CA GLU A 377 21.63 -3.06 -24.23
C GLU A 377 20.78 -2.77 -23.01
N ILE A 378 19.81 -1.87 -23.20
CA ILE A 378 18.80 -1.54 -22.19
C ILE A 378 17.58 -2.43 -22.41
N PRO A 379 17.09 -3.15 -21.38
CA PRO A 379 15.87 -3.93 -21.51
C PRO A 379 14.69 -3.04 -21.85
N LEU A 380 13.85 -3.46 -22.79
CA LEU A 380 12.63 -2.73 -23.16
C LEU A 380 11.57 -2.95 -22.08
N SER A 381 10.98 -1.86 -21.61
CA SER A 381 9.89 -1.85 -20.65
C SER A 381 8.55 -1.46 -21.27
N TYR A 382 7.45 -1.74 -20.58
CA TYR A 382 6.10 -1.51 -21.08
C TYR A 382 5.20 -0.85 -20.02
N GLY A 383 4.34 0.07 -20.48
CA GLY A 383 3.19 0.58 -19.74
C GLY A 383 1.95 0.40 -20.62
N ASP A 384 1.03 -0.48 -20.24
CA ASP A 384 -0.06 -0.90 -21.11
C ASP A 384 -1.41 -0.97 -20.38
N HIS A 385 -2.52 -0.68 -21.08
CA HIS A 385 -3.88 -0.71 -20.52
C HIS A 385 -4.01 0.07 -19.20
N ILE A 386 -3.61 1.33 -19.20
CA ILE A 386 -3.71 2.24 -18.06
C ILE A 386 -4.94 3.13 -18.21
N THR A 387 -5.88 3.04 -17.26
CA THR A 387 -7.12 3.83 -17.27
C THR A 387 -7.11 4.84 -16.12
N MET A 388 -7.32 6.11 -16.45
CA MET A 388 -7.58 7.17 -15.47
C MET A 388 -8.98 7.74 -15.75
N ARG A 389 -9.89 7.67 -14.76
CA ARG A 389 -11.27 8.07 -15.00
C ARG A 389 -11.99 8.64 -13.77
N ASN A 390 -13.05 9.43 -14.04
CA ASN A 390 -13.89 10.02 -13.00
C ASN A 390 -13.08 10.85 -11.99
N ILE A 391 -12.19 11.70 -12.51
CA ILE A 391 -11.27 12.48 -11.68
C ILE A 391 -11.62 13.96 -11.78
N ASN A 392 -11.77 14.61 -10.63
CA ASN A 392 -11.99 16.05 -10.53
C ASN A 392 -11.03 16.64 -9.49
N MET A 393 -9.98 17.32 -9.97
CA MET A 393 -8.93 17.81 -9.09
C MET A 393 -8.14 18.97 -9.69
N THR A 394 -7.21 19.52 -8.92
CA THR A 394 -6.20 20.47 -9.40
C THR A 394 -4.82 19.82 -9.47
N CYS A 395 -3.98 20.28 -10.40
CA CYS A 395 -2.59 19.84 -10.48
C CYS A 395 -1.69 20.96 -11.02
N ASP A 396 -0.39 20.89 -10.71
CA ASP A 396 0.56 21.80 -11.35
C ASP A 396 0.84 21.37 -12.79
N LYS A 397 0.99 20.07 -13.03
CA LYS A 397 1.32 19.49 -14.33
C LYS A 397 0.41 18.32 -14.65
N PHE A 398 -0.22 18.37 -15.83
CA PHE A 398 -1.14 17.32 -16.25
C PHE A 398 -0.41 16.11 -16.80
N PHE A 399 0.34 16.24 -17.90
CA PHE A 399 0.90 15.10 -18.62
C PHE A 399 2.44 15.20 -18.68
N GLU A 400 3.12 14.71 -17.65
CA GLU A 400 4.58 14.66 -17.56
C GLU A 400 5.11 13.30 -18.04
N VAL A 401 4.85 13.02 -19.32
CA VAL A 401 5.30 11.79 -19.99
C VAL A 401 6.43 12.15 -20.96
N GLN A 402 7.58 11.51 -20.79
CA GLN A 402 8.72 11.70 -21.66
C GLN A 402 8.82 10.55 -22.66
N LYS A 403 8.96 10.85 -23.94
CA LYS A 403 9.28 9.84 -24.96
C LYS A 403 10.66 9.23 -24.72
N SER A 404 10.78 7.92 -24.87
CA SER A 404 12.03 7.21 -24.67
C SER A 404 12.03 5.91 -25.48
N ASP A 405 13.19 5.50 -25.98
CA ASP A 405 13.36 4.23 -26.68
C ASP A 405 13.47 3.04 -25.70
N GLN A 406 13.55 3.32 -24.38
CA GLN A 406 13.64 2.27 -23.36
C GLN A 406 12.29 1.71 -22.91
N TYR A 407 11.18 2.33 -23.29
CA TYR A 407 9.85 1.82 -22.98
C TYR A 407 8.82 2.14 -24.07
N LYS A 408 7.79 1.33 -24.13
CA LYS A 408 6.60 1.54 -24.95
C LYS A 408 5.39 1.76 -24.05
N LEU A 409 4.59 2.77 -24.41
CA LEU A 409 3.33 3.07 -23.75
C LEU A 409 2.19 2.84 -24.72
N SER A 410 1.18 2.05 -24.31
CA SER A 410 0.06 1.70 -25.18
C SER A 410 -1.27 1.57 -24.44
N ASN A 411 -2.37 1.76 -25.18
CA ASN A 411 -3.74 1.50 -24.72
C ASN A 411 -4.13 2.26 -23.44
N PHE A 412 -3.71 3.53 -23.32
CA PHE A 412 -4.17 4.37 -22.21
C PHE A 412 -5.58 4.87 -22.49
N VAL A 413 -6.38 4.99 -21.41
CA VAL A 413 -7.74 5.55 -21.46
C VAL A 413 -7.87 6.64 -20.42
N PHE A 414 -8.13 7.87 -20.88
CA PHE A 414 -8.54 8.98 -20.02
C PHE A 414 -10.01 9.29 -20.28
N GLU A 415 -10.83 9.19 -19.22
CA GLU A 415 -12.28 9.31 -19.36
C GLU A 415 -12.91 10.09 -18.19
N ASN A 416 -13.80 11.05 -18.50
CA ASN A 416 -14.50 11.85 -17.49
C ASN A 416 -13.54 12.53 -16.49
N ILE A 417 -12.60 13.30 -17.02
CA ILE A 417 -11.59 14.00 -16.24
C ILE A 417 -11.84 15.50 -16.33
N THR A 418 -11.90 16.18 -15.19
CA THR A 418 -11.91 17.62 -15.10
C THR A 418 -10.74 18.09 -14.26
N LEU A 419 -9.83 18.85 -14.85
CA LEU A 419 -8.63 19.35 -14.19
C LEU A 419 -8.50 20.86 -14.33
N ASN A 420 -7.97 21.49 -13.28
CA ASN A 420 -7.33 22.78 -13.38
C ASN A 420 -5.82 22.57 -13.25
N ALA A 421 -5.09 22.74 -14.35
CA ALA A 421 -3.65 22.49 -14.43
C ALA A 421 -2.90 23.80 -14.69
N LYS A 422 -1.64 23.90 -14.25
CA LYS A 422 -0.78 25.07 -14.53
C LYS A 422 0.12 24.84 -15.78
N GLY A 423 0.19 23.61 -16.29
CA GLY A 423 1.01 23.31 -17.43
C GLY A 423 1.08 21.83 -17.79
N SER A 424 1.98 21.48 -18.70
CA SER A 424 2.18 20.14 -19.28
C SER A 424 0.90 19.60 -19.93
N PRO A 425 0.47 20.19 -21.06
CA PRO A 425 -0.72 19.75 -21.77
C PRO A 425 -0.60 18.30 -22.23
N LEU A 426 -1.74 17.68 -22.52
CA LEU A 426 -1.82 16.33 -23.05
C LEU A 426 -1.10 16.24 -24.39
N ASP A 427 -0.25 15.24 -24.54
CA ASP A 427 0.39 14.87 -25.80
C ASP A 427 0.06 13.40 -26.11
N GLU A 428 -0.98 13.20 -26.92
CA GLU A 428 -1.46 11.88 -27.28
C GLU A 428 -0.43 11.08 -28.09
N SER A 429 0.54 11.75 -28.75
CA SER A 429 1.57 11.09 -29.55
C SER A 429 2.57 10.26 -28.73
N GLN A 430 2.55 10.41 -27.41
CA GLN A 430 3.43 9.66 -26.50
C GLN A 430 2.93 8.24 -26.22
N VAL A 431 1.68 7.92 -26.57
CA VAL A 431 1.04 6.63 -26.23
C VAL A 431 0.34 6.06 -27.46
N GLU A 432 0.66 4.86 -27.84
CA GLU A 432 -0.02 4.14 -28.94
C GLU A 432 -1.43 3.70 -28.47
N GLY A 433 -2.44 3.92 -29.32
CA GLY A 433 -3.82 3.52 -28.98
C GLY A 433 -4.43 4.29 -27.80
N PHE A 434 -4.03 5.54 -27.61
CA PHE A 434 -4.56 6.39 -26.54
C PHE A 434 -6.02 6.78 -26.83
N VAL A 435 -6.89 6.59 -25.86
CA VAL A 435 -8.30 6.95 -25.92
C VAL A 435 -8.60 8.07 -24.96
N VAL A 436 -9.07 9.20 -25.45
CA VAL A 436 -9.43 10.39 -24.67
C VAL A 436 -10.92 10.69 -24.83
N LYS A 437 -11.69 10.63 -23.73
CA LYS A 437 -13.14 10.85 -23.72
C LYS A 437 -13.55 11.79 -22.59
N ASN A 438 -14.23 12.86 -22.92
CA ASN A 438 -14.76 13.81 -21.93
C ASN A 438 -13.67 14.29 -20.93
N VAL A 439 -12.55 14.78 -21.48
CA VAL A 439 -11.41 15.29 -20.69
C VAL A 439 -11.38 16.81 -20.87
N ASN A 440 -11.61 17.54 -19.77
CA ASN A 440 -11.68 18.99 -19.72
C ASN A 440 -10.53 19.51 -18.83
N VAL A 441 -9.58 20.21 -19.42
CA VAL A 441 -8.44 20.79 -18.70
C VAL A 441 -8.41 22.28 -18.92
N SER A 442 -8.44 23.05 -17.82
CA SER A 442 -8.17 24.49 -17.84
C SER A 442 -6.72 24.74 -17.38
N TYR A 443 -6.05 25.71 -18.02
CA TYR A 443 -4.66 26.09 -17.72
C TYR A 443 -4.56 27.52 -17.22
#